data_68fe5624dd215fc714af47d17b3c0743
#
_entry.id   68fe5624dd215fc714af47d17b3c0743
#
_cell.length_a   1.000
_cell.length_b   1.000
_cell.length_c   1.000
_cell.angle_alpha   90.00
_cell.angle_beta   90.00
_cell.angle_gamma   90.00
#
_symmetry.space_group_name_H-M   'P 1'
#
loop_
_entity.id
_entity.type
_entity.pdbx_description
1 polymer ?
#
loop_
_entity_poly.entity_id
_entity_poly.type
_entity_poly.pdbx_seq_one_letter_code
_entity_poly.pdbx_strand_id
1 'polypeptide(L)'
;NVGVEMELFHSLKIQADYFEEKREGIFILRESVPSVVGINVNPYVNLGRMKNSGIDLSLEYNKQIGDFNVSGRGNFTFNRNKKLYDDAPTPIYDYQSVIGKPLYQQFGLICLGYFESEDDIANSPVQQYGVVRPGDRKYKDVNGDGVVNSYDKVAIGRTHVPEINYGYGVS
;
A
#
# COMPACT_ATOMS: atom_id res chain seq x y z
N ASN A 1 0.25 -14.97 -16.80
CA ASN A 1 -1.07 -15.28 -16.25
C ASN A 1 -1.28 -16.78 -16.24
N VAL A 2 -1.98 -17.26 -15.24
CA VAL A 2 -2.47 -18.65 -15.16
C VAL A 2 -3.94 -18.58 -14.75
N GLY A 3 -4.80 -19.16 -15.58
CA GLY A 3 -6.24 -19.14 -15.37
C GLY A 3 -6.84 -20.55 -15.40
N VAL A 4 -7.92 -20.71 -14.67
CA VAL A 4 -8.76 -21.91 -14.66
C VAL A 4 -10.20 -21.49 -14.86
N GLU A 5 -10.87 -22.14 -15.80
CA GLU A 5 -12.29 -22.01 -16.04
C GLU A 5 -12.97 -23.37 -15.86
N MET A 6 -14.04 -23.39 -15.11
CA MET A 6 -14.81 -24.61 -14.81
C MET A 6 -16.29 -24.34 -14.94
N GLU A 7 -17.00 -25.31 -15.45
CA GLU A 7 -18.46 -25.34 -15.40
C GLU A 7 -18.93 -26.57 -14.57
N LEU A 8 -19.64 -26.30 -13.50
CA LEU A 8 -20.16 -27.31 -12.59
C LEU A 8 -21.69 -27.40 -12.69
N PHE A 9 -22.19 -28.63 -12.73
CA PHE A 9 -23.65 -28.93 -12.72
C PHE A 9 -24.43 -28.22 -13.83
N HIS A 10 -23.80 -27.86 -14.96
CA HIS A 10 -24.40 -27.10 -16.07
C HIS A 10 -25.09 -25.79 -15.63
N SER A 11 -24.75 -25.27 -14.47
CA SER A 11 -25.42 -24.13 -13.87
C SER A 11 -24.46 -23.12 -13.24
N LEU A 12 -23.27 -23.56 -12.81
CA LEU A 12 -22.29 -22.73 -12.13
C LEU A 12 -20.98 -22.63 -12.94
N LYS A 13 -20.68 -21.46 -13.42
CA LYS A 13 -19.38 -21.13 -14.05
C LYS A 13 -18.48 -20.45 -13.06
N ILE A 14 -17.24 -20.90 -12.98
CA ILE A 14 -16.19 -20.36 -12.12
C ILE A 14 -15.01 -20.07 -13.01
N GLN A 15 -14.52 -18.84 -12.96
CA GLN A 15 -13.29 -18.42 -13.59
C GLN A 15 -12.37 -17.83 -12.53
N ALA A 16 -11.14 -18.31 -12.48
CA ALA A 16 -10.13 -17.83 -11.55
C ALA A 16 -8.80 -17.63 -12.29
N ASP A 17 -8.26 -16.43 -12.22
CA ASP A 17 -7.03 -16.02 -12.88
C ASP A 17 -6.05 -15.48 -11.87
N TYR A 18 -4.82 -15.97 -11.90
CA TYR A 18 -3.68 -15.36 -11.24
C TYR A 18 -2.83 -14.61 -12.27
N PHE A 19 -2.48 -13.37 -11.96
CA PHE A 19 -1.63 -12.56 -12.82
C PHE A 19 -0.43 -12.00 -12.08
N GLU A 20 0.66 -11.86 -12.80
CA GLU A 20 1.87 -11.17 -12.38
C GLU A 20 2.40 -10.34 -13.55
N GLU A 21 2.59 -9.04 -13.32
CA GLU A 21 3.13 -8.10 -14.29
C GLU A 21 4.34 -7.38 -13.69
N LYS A 22 5.43 -7.32 -14.45
CA LYS A 22 6.59 -6.48 -14.14
C LYS A 22 6.69 -5.39 -15.19
N ARG A 23 6.81 -4.16 -14.75
CA ARG A 23 7.04 -2.98 -15.60
C ARG A 23 8.40 -2.41 -15.30
N GLU A 24 9.18 -2.18 -16.37
CA GLU A 24 10.48 -1.54 -16.32
C GLU A 24 10.48 -0.30 -17.22
N GLY A 25 11.46 0.58 -17.04
CA GLY A 25 11.55 1.80 -17.84
C GLY A 25 10.47 2.83 -17.51
N ILE A 26 9.92 2.80 -16.28
CA ILE A 26 8.95 3.79 -15.83
C ILE A 26 9.64 5.14 -15.68
N PHE A 27 8.99 6.17 -16.19
CA PHE A 27 9.47 7.55 -16.13
C PHE A 27 9.36 8.10 -14.71
N ILE A 28 10.50 8.31 -14.07
CA ILE A 28 10.60 8.79 -12.69
C ILE A 28 11.55 9.97 -12.59
N LEU A 29 11.40 10.80 -11.56
CA LEU A 29 12.31 11.88 -11.25
C LEU A 29 13.64 11.28 -10.76
N ARG A 30 14.77 11.77 -11.27
CA ARG A 30 16.10 11.36 -10.83
C ARG A 30 16.50 12.14 -9.59
N GLU A 31 16.15 11.62 -8.42
CA GLU A 31 16.37 12.30 -7.13
C GLU A 31 17.77 12.05 -6.55
N SER A 32 18.49 11.05 -7.06
CA SER A 32 19.86 10.73 -6.61
C SER A 32 20.93 11.67 -7.12
N VAL A 33 20.60 12.69 -7.93
CA VAL A 33 21.58 13.66 -8.45
C VAL A 33 22.01 14.63 -7.34
N PRO A 34 23.29 14.65 -6.94
CA PRO A 34 23.76 15.56 -5.92
C PRO A 34 23.62 17.03 -6.36
N SER A 35 23.24 17.92 -5.46
CA SER A 35 23.09 19.35 -5.71
C SER A 35 24.40 20.04 -6.16
N VAL A 36 25.56 19.45 -5.81
CA VAL A 36 26.90 19.93 -6.22
C VAL A 36 27.10 19.92 -7.75
N VAL A 37 26.30 19.15 -8.49
CA VAL A 37 26.35 19.11 -9.97
C VAL A 37 25.81 20.41 -10.60
N GLY A 38 25.17 21.28 -9.81
CA GLY A 38 24.68 22.59 -10.27
C GLY A 38 23.41 22.51 -11.16
N ILE A 39 22.71 21.40 -11.15
CA ILE A 39 21.43 21.23 -11.86
C ILE A 39 20.32 21.79 -10.99
N ASN A 40 19.60 22.79 -11.49
CA ASN A 40 18.49 23.41 -10.76
C ASN A 40 17.20 22.58 -10.74
N VAL A 41 17.04 21.69 -11.70
CA VAL A 41 15.85 20.79 -11.81
C VAL A 41 16.33 19.40 -12.14
N ASN A 42 15.98 18.44 -11.31
CA ASN A 42 16.33 17.06 -11.54
C ASN A 42 15.67 16.54 -12.83
N PRO A 43 16.40 15.83 -13.70
CA PRO A 43 15.84 15.28 -14.92
C PRO A 43 14.95 14.08 -14.62
N TYR A 44 14.00 13.84 -15.53
CA TYR A 44 13.25 12.58 -15.54
C TYR A 44 14.01 11.52 -16.33
N VAL A 45 13.92 10.27 -15.89
CA VAL A 45 14.61 9.12 -16.48
C VAL A 45 13.73 7.88 -16.48
N ASN A 46 13.96 6.99 -17.44
CA ASN A 46 13.21 5.73 -17.58
C ASN A 46 13.87 4.59 -16.77
N LEU A 47 13.95 4.75 -15.44
CA LEU A 47 14.63 3.79 -14.56
C LEU A 47 13.68 3.07 -13.60
N GLY A 48 12.47 3.59 -13.40
CA GLY A 48 11.53 3.01 -12.44
C GLY A 48 11.14 1.58 -12.81
N ARG A 49 11.01 0.74 -11.79
CA ARG A 49 10.55 -0.65 -11.92
C ARG A 49 9.48 -0.95 -10.90
N MET A 50 8.42 -1.61 -11.35
CA MET A 50 7.29 -2.02 -10.51
C MET A 50 6.89 -3.45 -10.83
N LYS A 51 6.29 -4.10 -9.84
CA LYS A 51 5.61 -5.37 -9.96
C LYS A 51 4.17 -5.20 -9.52
N ASN A 52 3.24 -5.78 -10.28
CA ASN A 52 1.85 -5.92 -9.88
C ASN A 52 1.46 -7.39 -9.93
N SER A 53 0.76 -7.90 -8.94
CA SER A 53 0.27 -9.28 -8.92
C SER A 53 -1.06 -9.36 -8.20
N GLY A 54 -1.91 -10.28 -8.64
CA GLY A 54 -3.24 -10.40 -8.10
C GLY A 54 -3.98 -11.64 -8.54
N ILE A 55 -5.24 -11.69 -8.11
CA ILE A 55 -6.19 -12.75 -8.42
C ILE A 55 -7.49 -12.10 -8.89
N ASP A 56 -8.02 -12.56 -10.01
CA ASP A 56 -9.35 -12.25 -10.48
C ASP A 56 -10.23 -13.50 -10.39
N LEU A 57 -11.40 -13.35 -9.77
CA LEU A 57 -12.38 -14.41 -9.62
C LEU A 57 -13.72 -13.93 -10.16
N SER A 58 -14.34 -14.74 -11.01
CA SER A 58 -15.70 -14.55 -11.53
C SER A 58 -16.54 -15.80 -11.27
N LEU A 59 -17.76 -15.59 -10.80
CA LEU A 59 -18.74 -16.62 -10.53
C LEU A 59 -20.04 -16.26 -11.24
N GLU A 60 -20.60 -17.19 -12.01
CA GLU A 60 -21.90 -17.06 -12.63
C GLU A 60 -22.74 -18.31 -12.33
N TYR A 61 -23.92 -18.10 -11.81
CA TYR A 61 -24.88 -19.14 -11.56
C TYR A 61 -26.17 -18.86 -12.34
N ASN A 62 -26.62 -19.83 -13.12
CA ASN A 62 -27.87 -19.74 -13.87
C ASN A 62 -28.63 -21.09 -13.77
N LYS A 63 -29.83 -21.04 -13.27
CA LYS A 63 -30.67 -22.25 -13.15
C LYS A 63 -32.12 -21.92 -13.34
N GLN A 64 -32.79 -22.74 -14.18
CA GLN A 64 -34.23 -22.73 -14.31
C GLN A 64 -34.85 -23.71 -13.30
N ILE A 65 -35.78 -23.21 -12.48
CA ILE A 65 -36.49 -23.96 -11.46
C ILE A 65 -38.00 -23.82 -11.75
N GLY A 66 -38.58 -24.78 -12.45
CA GLY A 66 -39.93 -24.66 -12.96
C GLY A 66 -40.07 -23.51 -13.95
N ASP A 67 -40.96 -22.58 -13.67
CA ASP A 67 -41.20 -21.39 -14.48
C ASP A 67 -40.30 -20.21 -14.13
N PHE A 68 -39.47 -20.35 -13.09
CA PHE A 68 -38.56 -19.31 -12.63
C PHE A 68 -37.12 -19.51 -13.15
N ASN A 69 -36.51 -18.45 -13.62
CA ASN A 69 -35.08 -18.42 -13.94
C ASN A 69 -34.37 -17.65 -12.84
N VAL A 70 -33.48 -18.34 -12.13
CA VAL A 70 -32.67 -17.76 -11.07
C VAL A 70 -31.25 -17.56 -11.58
N SER A 71 -30.77 -16.33 -11.58
CA SER A 71 -29.39 -16.02 -11.93
C SER A 71 -28.66 -15.27 -10.80
N GLY A 72 -27.40 -15.60 -10.62
CA GLY A 72 -26.51 -14.93 -9.68
C GLY A 72 -25.15 -14.74 -10.32
N ARG A 73 -24.53 -13.62 -10.06
CA ARG A 73 -23.18 -13.34 -10.51
C ARG A 73 -22.37 -12.65 -9.41
N GLY A 74 -21.10 -12.97 -9.35
CA GLY A 74 -20.15 -12.34 -8.43
C GLY A 74 -18.80 -12.18 -9.10
N ASN A 75 -18.11 -11.11 -8.78
CA ASN A 75 -16.73 -10.89 -9.16
C ASN A 75 -15.93 -10.42 -7.96
N PHE A 76 -14.68 -10.83 -7.92
CA PHE A 76 -13.74 -10.45 -6.89
C PHE A 76 -12.36 -10.29 -7.51
N THR A 77 -11.76 -9.13 -7.31
CA THR A 77 -10.39 -8.83 -7.72
C THR A 77 -9.58 -8.44 -6.51
N PHE A 78 -8.44 -9.08 -6.33
CA PHE A 78 -7.41 -8.66 -5.41
C PHE A 78 -6.15 -8.35 -6.20
N ASN A 79 -5.61 -7.13 -6.05
CA ASN A 79 -4.35 -6.78 -6.67
C ASN A 79 -3.44 -6.00 -5.70
N ARG A 80 -2.14 -6.24 -5.79
CA ARG A 80 -1.14 -5.52 -5.02
C ARG A 80 0.09 -5.22 -5.86
N ASN A 81 0.45 -3.95 -5.89
CA ASN A 81 1.66 -3.51 -6.54
C ASN A 81 2.82 -3.31 -5.53
N LYS A 82 4.04 -3.35 -6.03
CA LYS A 82 5.26 -3.07 -5.27
C LYS A 82 6.24 -2.31 -6.13
N LYS A 83 6.88 -1.28 -5.55
CA LYS A 83 8.04 -0.64 -6.15
C LYS A 83 9.23 -1.58 -6.04
N LEU A 84 9.87 -1.91 -7.16
CA LEU A 84 11.10 -2.70 -7.22
C LEU A 84 12.34 -1.81 -7.31
N TYR A 85 12.19 -0.66 -7.97
CA TYR A 85 13.23 0.36 -8.08
C TYR A 85 12.61 1.74 -8.17
N ASP A 86 13.20 2.66 -7.43
CA ASP A 86 12.93 4.10 -7.44
C ASP A 86 14.27 4.81 -7.24
N ASP A 87 14.49 5.98 -7.85
CA ASP A 87 15.73 6.73 -7.74
C ASP A 87 15.72 7.72 -6.54
N ALA A 88 14.87 7.45 -5.54
CA ALA A 88 14.86 8.19 -4.29
C ALA A 88 16.17 7.97 -3.51
N PRO A 89 16.68 9.00 -2.82
CA PRO A 89 17.83 8.85 -1.93
C PRO A 89 17.62 7.69 -0.94
N THR A 90 18.69 6.92 -0.71
CA THR A 90 18.64 5.84 0.26
C THR A 90 18.35 6.40 1.65
N PRO A 91 17.26 5.98 2.32
CA PRO A 91 16.96 6.47 3.66
C PRO A 91 17.99 5.94 4.66
N ILE A 92 18.17 6.67 5.76
CA ILE A 92 19.10 6.30 6.85
C ILE A 92 18.65 4.99 7.50
N TYR A 93 17.32 4.78 7.59
CA TYR A 93 16.75 3.60 8.20
C TYR A 93 15.95 2.78 7.17
N ASP A 94 16.14 1.48 7.13
CA ASP A 94 15.50 0.57 6.17
C ASP A 94 13.97 0.61 6.21
N TYR A 95 13.38 0.84 7.39
CA TYR A 95 11.92 0.92 7.54
C TYR A 95 11.31 2.13 6.82
N GLN A 96 12.10 3.14 6.47
CA GLN A 96 11.68 4.30 5.68
C GLN A 96 11.76 4.06 4.17
N SER A 97 12.34 2.93 3.75
CA SER A 97 12.47 2.61 2.32
C SER A 97 11.11 2.47 1.64
N VAL A 98 10.97 3.09 0.47
CA VAL A 98 9.81 2.95 -0.42
C VAL A 98 9.89 1.68 -1.27
N ILE A 99 11.09 1.07 -1.35
CA ILE A 99 11.30 -0.17 -2.12
C ILE A 99 10.59 -1.34 -1.44
N GLY A 100 9.91 -2.16 -2.22
CA GLY A 100 9.09 -3.27 -1.72
C GLY A 100 7.72 -2.85 -1.17
N LYS A 101 7.45 -1.54 -1.08
CA LYS A 101 6.16 -0.99 -0.67
C LYS A 101 5.26 -0.73 -1.88
N PRO A 102 3.94 -0.66 -1.66
CA PRO A 102 3.00 -0.25 -2.69
C PRO A 102 3.23 1.18 -3.16
N LEU A 103 2.81 1.49 -4.39
CA LEU A 103 2.72 2.86 -4.85
C LEU A 103 1.77 3.65 -3.93
N TYR A 104 2.13 4.88 -3.59
CA TYR A 104 1.39 5.75 -2.66
C TYR A 104 1.30 5.20 -1.22
N GLN A 105 2.27 4.38 -0.80
CA GLN A 105 2.39 4.01 0.61
C GLN A 105 2.50 5.26 1.48
N GLN A 106 1.64 5.36 2.49
CA GLN A 106 1.70 6.43 3.47
C GLN A 106 2.77 6.13 4.52
N PHE A 107 3.52 7.17 4.89
CA PHE A 107 4.47 7.12 6.00
C PHE A 107 4.04 8.09 7.08
N GLY A 108 4.11 7.67 8.32
CA GLY A 108 3.70 8.47 9.47
C GLY A 108 4.23 7.91 10.77
N LEU A 109 3.94 8.62 11.86
CA LEU A 109 4.31 8.23 13.21
C LEU A 109 3.31 7.23 13.78
N ILE A 110 3.79 6.28 14.57
CA ILE A 110 2.94 5.34 15.32
C ILE A 110 2.44 6.05 16.57
N CYS A 111 1.12 6.24 16.67
CA CYS A 111 0.49 6.79 17.87
C CYS A 111 0.36 5.69 18.95
N LEU A 112 0.86 5.96 20.14
CA LEU A 112 0.78 5.07 21.31
C LEU A 112 -0.42 5.39 22.21
N GLY A 113 -1.09 6.53 21.99
CA GLY A 113 -2.17 7.04 22.81
C GLY A 113 -1.99 8.53 23.10
N TYR A 114 -2.34 8.93 24.28
CA TYR A 114 -2.24 10.33 24.73
C TYR A 114 -1.35 10.40 25.98
N PHE A 115 -0.70 11.54 26.18
CA PHE A 115 0.00 11.82 27.43
C PHE A 115 -1.01 12.02 28.57
N GLU A 116 -0.79 11.32 29.69
CA GLU A 116 -1.70 11.35 30.82
C GLU A 116 -1.37 12.49 31.81
N SER A 117 -0.09 12.83 31.93
CA SER A 117 0.42 13.82 32.89
C SER A 117 1.73 14.46 32.44
N GLU A 118 2.15 15.51 33.14
CA GLU A 118 3.50 16.11 32.96
C GLU A 118 4.62 15.12 33.28
N ASP A 119 4.40 14.24 34.26
CA ASP A 119 5.37 13.19 34.60
C ASP A 119 5.50 12.15 33.46
N ASP A 120 4.41 11.81 32.79
CA ASP A 120 4.43 10.94 31.61
C ASP A 120 5.19 11.59 30.45
N ILE A 121 5.03 12.90 30.25
CA ILE A 121 5.79 13.67 29.25
C ILE A 121 7.29 13.65 29.61
N ALA A 122 7.64 13.92 30.86
CA ALA A 122 9.03 14.00 31.29
C ALA A 122 9.77 12.64 31.18
N ASN A 123 9.03 11.52 31.30
CA ASN A 123 9.57 10.16 31.20
C ASN A 123 9.44 9.56 29.77
N SER A 124 9.04 10.34 28.79
CA SER A 124 8.86 9.89 27.42
C SER A 124 9.86 10.54 26.47
N PRO A 125 10.12 9.93 25.29
CA PRO A 125 10.95 10.57 24.24
C PRO A 125 10.44 11.97 23.87
N VAL A 126 11.36 12.88 23.64
CA VAL A 126 11.03 14.28 23.32
C VAL A 126 10.42 14.36 21.92
N GLN A 127 9.22 14.93 21.79
CA GLN A 127 8.58 15.15 20.49
C GLN A 127 8.98 16.50 19.89
N GLN A 128 9.65 16.49 18.72
CA GLN A 128 10.15 17.70 18.05
C GLN A 128 9.09 18.49 17.25
N TYR A 129 7.81 18.09 17.31
CA TYR A 129 6.74 18.72 16.53
C TYR A 129 6.04 19.90 17.22
N GLY A 130 6.49 20.28 18.40
CA GLY A 130 5.96 21.39 19.17
C GLY A 130 5.97 21.14 20.68
N VAL A 131 5.42 22.08 21.43
CA VAL A 131 5.27 21.95 22.87
C VAL A 131 4.14 20.96 23.17
N VAL A 132 4.47 19.94 23.96
CA VAL A 132 3.56 18.85 24.31
C VAL A 132 2.91 19.15 25.67
N ARG A 133 1.64 18.79 25.81
CA ARG A 133 0.83 18.93 27.03
C ARG A 133 0.09 17.63 27.35
N PRO A 134 -0.34 17.39 28.59
CA PRO A 134 -1.26 16.30 28.90
C PRO A 134 -2.51 16.35 28.02
N GLY A 135 -2.88 15.19 27.43
CA GLY A 135 -3.95 15.09 26.44
C GLY A 135 -3.49 15.16 24.98
N ASP A 136 -2.26 15.54 24.70
CA ASP A 136 -1.68 15.47 23.35
C ASP A 136 -1.30 14.04 22.96
N ARG A 137 -1.17 13.80 21.66
CA ARG A 137 -0.79 12.47 21.13
C ARG A 137 0.64 12.13 21.46
N LYS A 138 0.83 10.94 22.01
CA LYS A 138 2.13 10.33 22.27
C LYS A 138 2.53 9.44 21.11
N TYR A 139 3.71 9.67 20.53
CA TYR A 139 4.22 8.90 19.41
C TYR A 139 5.40 8.04 19.82
N LYS A 140 5.57 6.94 19.07
CA LYS A 140 6.65 6.00 19.28
C LYS A 140 7.95 6.53 18.71
N ASP A 141 9.00 6.50 19.51
CA ASP A 141 10.39 6.54 19.08
C ASP A 141 10.73 5.17 18.47
N VAL A 142 10.98 5.13 17.18
CA VAL A 142 11.19 3.89 16.43
C VAL A 142 12.67 3.53 16.37
N ASN A 143 13.55 4.53 16.26
CA ASN A 143 14.99 4.33 16.17
C ASN A 143 15.67 4.25 17.55
N GLY A 144 14.98 4.66 18.62
CA GLY A 144 15.45 4.57 20.00
C GLY A 144 16.47 5.65 20.37
N ASP A 145 16.45 6.80 19.68
CA ASP A 145 17.39 7.89 19.95
C ASP A 145 16.93 8.86 21.07
N GLY A 146 15.73 8.63 21.62
CA GLY A 146 15.13 9.46 22.67
C GLY A 146 14.35 10.65 22.13
N VAL A 147 14.23 10.80 20.81
CA VAL A 147 13.60 11.94 20.18
C VAL A 147 12.66 11.50 19.07
N VAL A 148 11.38 11.86 19.15
CA VAL A 148 10.40 11.58 18.08
C VAL A 148 10.47 12.70 17.04
N ASN A 149 10.87 12.34 15.83
CA ASN A 149 11.02 13.25 14.71
C ASN A 149 10.71 12.60 13.35
N SER A 150 11.20 13.17 12.24
CA SER A 150 10.97 12.63 10.89
C SER A 150 11.61 11.25 10.67
N TYR A 151 12.62 10.89 11.45
CA TYR A 151 13.27 9.58 11.35
C TYR A 151 12.40 8.43 11.91
N ASP A 152 11.39 8.74 12.72
CA ASP A 152 10.46 7.74 13.28
C ASP A 152 9.26 7.44 12.39
N LYS A 153 9.20 8.07 11.22
CA LYS A 153 8.13 7.78 10.26
C LYS A 153 8.33 6.40 9.66
N VAL A 154 7.33 5.54 9.79
CA VAL A 154 7.27 4.20 9.22
C VAL A 154 6.12 4.09 8.22
N ALA A 155 6.12 3.04 7.42
CA ALA A 155 4.97 2.75 6.56
C ALA A 155 3.73 2.44 7.43
N ILE A 156 2.69 3.24 7.30
CA ILE A 156 1.43 3.12 8.04
C ILE A 156 0.25 2.87 7.12
N GLY A 157 -0.76 2.16 7.63
CA GLY A 157 -2.02 1.95 6.94
C GLY A 157 -1.89 1.25 5.59
N ARG A 158 -2.87 1.51 4.74
CA ARG A 158 -2.94 1.05 3.35
C ARG A 158 -2.82 2.23 2.40
N THR A 159 -2.57 1.93 1.12
CA THR A 159 -2.61 2.96 0.08
C THR A 159 -4.06 3.45 -0.10
N HIS A 160 -4.22 4.63 -0.68
CA HIS A 160 -5.56 5.14 -1.04
C HIS A 160 -6.14 4.48 -2.31
N VAL A 161 -5.36 3.64 -2.98
CA VAL A 161 -5.84 2.83 -4.11
C VAL A 161 -6.36 1.50 -3.55
N PRO A 162 -7.63 1.14 -3.80
CA PRO A 162 -8.19 -0.12 -3.34
C PRO A 162 -7.41 -1.32 -3.87
N GLU A 163 -7.06 -2.25 -2.99
CA GLU A 163 -6.46 -3.54 -3.37
C GLU A 163 -7.54 -4.60 -3.65
N ILE A 164 -8.73 -4.40 -3.12
CA ILE A 164 -9.86 -5.33 -3.26
C ILE A 164 -11.00 -4.61 -3.94
N ASN A 165 -11.53 -5.21 -5.00
CA ASN A 165 -12.77 -4.83 -5.65
C ASN A 165 -13.66 -6.05 -5.76
N TYR A 166 -14.93 -5.89 -5.43
CA TYR A 166 -15.91 -6.97 -5.58
C TYR A 166 -17.28 -6.42 -5.96
N GLY A 167 -18.06 -7.27 -6.61
CA GLY A 167 -19.44 -6.97 -6.96
C GLY A 167 -20.25 -8.25 -6.99
N TYR A 168 -21.55 -8.14 -6.74
CA TYR A 168 -22.49 -9.26 -6.86
C TYR A 168 -23.85 -8.76 -7.31
N GLY A 169 -24.61 -9.65 -7.94
CA GLY A 169 -25.98 -9.38 -8.39
C GLY A 169 -26.78 -10.67 -8.43
N VAL A 170 -28.07 -10.55 -8.19
CA VAL A 170 -29.06 -11.64 -8.25
C VAL A 170 -30.28 -11.14 -9.02
N SER A 171 -30.82 -11.96 -9.88
CA SER A 171 -32.07 -11.72 -10.63
C SER A 171 -32.87 -12.99 -10.87
#